data_9c5e3549b6a0247a43d061f5585ddc04
#
_entry.id   9c5e3549b6a0247a43d061f5585ddc04
#
_cell.length_a   1.000
_cell.length_b   1.000
_cell.length_c   1.000
_cell.angle_alpha   90.00
_cell.angle_beta   90.00
_cell.angle_gamma   90.00
#
_symmetry.space_group_name_H-M   'P 1'
#
loop_
_entity.id
_entity.type
_entity.pdbx_description
1 polymer ?
#
loop_
_entity_poly.entity_id
_entity_poly.type
_entity_poly.pdbx_seq_one_letter_code
_entity_poly.pdbx_strand_id
1 'polypeptide(L)'
;LLATLRSRCLYWHLASPDEQLSLQWLNRQTPGNQVDLLTALRLHDGAPLAAEQLLQPERWQQRGALCAALSAALPQRDMLSLLPVLNHEDVAERLHWLCALLVDAMKWQQGAASFALNQDQQTLVHQLASGLSSTSLQQVVQQWLNCRHQLLSVVGVNRELLLTEQLLSWEQMLDATGYSHPHSL
;
A
#
# COMPACT_ATOMS: atom_id res chain seq x y z
N LEU A 1 19.07 -7.73 -19.61
CA LEU A 1 20.06 -7.60 -20.70
C LEU A 1 21.36 -8.26 -20.30
N LEU A 2 21.92 -9.13 -21.18
CA LEU A 2 23.19 -9.80 -20.97
C LEU A 2 24.33 -8.78 -20.77
N ALA A 3 25.27 -9.06 -19.87
CA ALA A 3 26.37 -8.16 -19.54
C ALA A 3 27.19 -7.79 -20.80
N THR A 4 27.35 -8.70 -21.73
CA THR A 4 28.02 -8.52 -23.02
C THR A 4 27.31 -7.50 -23.95
N LEU A 5 25.98 -7.42 -23.88
CA LEU A 5 25.20 -6.40 -24.62
C LEU A 5 25.28 -5.04 -23.93
N ARG A 6 25.20 -5.03 -22.59
CA ARG A 6 25.32 -3.76 -21.82
C ARG A 6 26.66 -3.06 -22.05
N SER A 7 27.77 -3.80 -22.16
CA SER A 7 29.10 -3.22 -22.38
C SER A 7 29.30 -2.59 -23.78
N ARG A 8 28.41 -2.88 -24.72
CA ARG A 8 28.47 -2.41 -26.12
C ARG A 8 27.38 -1.42 -26.49
N CYS A 9 26.45 -1.12 -25.54
CA CYS A 9 25.34 -0.18 -25.74
C CYS A 9 25.59 1.09 -24.94
N LEU A 10 25.16 2.20 -25.50
CA LEU A 10 25.08 3.45 -24.78
C LEU A 10 23.88 3.36 -23.82
N TYR A 11 24.13 3.59 -22.52
CA TYR A 11 23.08 3.60 -21.53
C TYR A 11 22.47 5.01 -21.42
N TRP A 12 21.19 5.13 -21.74
CA TRP A 12 20.46 6.36 -21.55
C TRP A 12 19.40 6.17 -20.47
N HIS A 13 19.50 6.94 -19.40
CA HIS A 13 18.51 6.94 -18.33
C HIS A 13 17.40 7.94 -18.66
N LEU A 14 16.18 7.45 -18.85
CA LEU A 14 14.98 8.28 -18.98
C LEU A 14 14.37 8.42 -17.58
N ALA A 15 14.46 9.60 -16.99
CA ALA A 15 13.80 9.93 -15.73
C ALA A 15 12.28 10.01 -15.92
N SER A 16 11.53 9.75 -14.86
CA SER A 16 10.09 10.01 -14.85
C SER A 16 9.83 11.50 -15.14
N PRO A 17 8.78 11.83 -15.90
CA PRO A 17 8.39 13.20 -16.12
C PRO A 17 8.07 13.93 -14.81
N ASP A 18 8.10 15.25 -14.82
CA ASP A 18 7.65 16.08 -13.70
C ASP A 18 6.19 15.75 -13.29
N GLU A 19 5.90 15.83 -12.00
CA GLU A 19 4.58 15.48 -11.42
C GLU A 19 3.46 16.30 -12.10
N GLN A 20 3.67 17.60 -12.32
CA GLN A 20 2.65 18.45 -12.94
C GLN A 20 2.38 18.08 -14.40
N LEU A 21 3.44 17.80 -15.17
CA LEU A 21 3.31 17.36 -16.55
C LEU A 21 2.60 16.01 -16.64
N SER A 22 2.95 15.08 -15.76
CA SER A 22 2.33 13.77 -15.66
C SER A 22 0.84 13.85 -15.31
N LEU A 23 0.46 14.73 -14.36
CA LEU A 23 -0.93 14.97 -13.99
C LEU A 23 -1.74 15.59 -15.12
N GLN A 24 -1.17 16.55 -15.85
CA GLN A 24 -1.82 17.14 -17.02
C GLN A 24 -2.07 16.09 -18.11
N TRP A 25 -1.10 15.23 -18.35
CA TRP A 25 -1.23 14.14 -19.30
C TRP A 25 -2.32 13.13 -18.85
N LEU A 26 -2.27 12.67 -17.60
CA LEU A 26 -3.26 11.75 -17.01
C LEU A 26 -4.70 12.31 -17.11
N ASN A 27 -4.87 13.58 -16.76
CA ASN A 27 -6.19 14.21 -16.81
C ASN A 27 -6.77 14.31 -18.24
N ARG A 28 -5.91 14.32 -19.26
CA ARG A 28 -6.34 14.28 -20.68
C ARG A 28 -6.74 12.85 -21.09
N GLN A 29 -6.05 11.82 -20.58
CA GLN A 29 -6.32 10.42 -20.92
C GLN A 29 -7.51 9.87 -20.13
N THR A 30 -7.53 10.15 -18.83
CA THR A 30 -8.53 9.67 -17.88
C THR A 30 -9.03 10.87 -17.06
N PRO A 31 -9.99 11.67 -17.57
CA PRO A 31 -10.53 12.78 -16.83
C PRO A 31 -11.14 12.32 -15.51
N GLY A 32 -10.75 12.93 -14.40
CA GLY A 32 -11.19 12.48 -13.09
C GLY A 32 -10.86 13.47 -11.98
N ASN A 33 -11.07 13.05 -10.73
CA ASN A 33 -10.73 13.82 -9.55
C ASN A 33 -9.20 13.97 -9.46
N GLN A 34 -8.73 15.20 -9.27
CA GLN A 34 -7.30 15.50 -9.19
C GLN A 34 -6.59 14.75 -8.06
N VAL A 35 -7.28 14.50 -6.95
CA VAL A 35 -6.76 13.73 -5.81
C VAL A 35 -6.50 12.28 -6.21
N ASP A 36 -7.41 11.66 -6.97
CA ASP A 36 -7.28 10.29 -7.45
C ASP A 36 -6.13 10.16 -8.45
N LEU A 37 -6.03 11.12 -9.37
CA LEU A 37 -4.94 11.18 -10.35
C LEU A 37 -3.57 11.29 -9.65
N LEU A 38 -3.47 12.17 -8.66
CA LEU A 38 -2.24 12.37 -7.88
C LEU A 38 -1.88 11.12 -7.07
N THR A 39 -2.87 10.50 -6.42
CA THR A 39 -2.69 9.25 -5.69
C THR A 39 -2.18 8.13 -6.59
N ALA A 40 -2.83 7.91 -7.74
CA ALA A 40 -2.41 6.89 -8.69
C ALA A 40 -0.98 7.13 -9.21
N LEU A 41 -0.64 8.38 -9.51
CA LEU A 41 0.69 8.76 -9.98
C LEU A 41 1.77 8.49 -8.91
N ARG A 42 1.50 8.87 -7.66
CA ARG A 42 2.44 8.69 -6.55
C ARG A 42 2.61 7.22 -6.16
N LEU A 43 1.56 6.41 -6.23
CA LEU A 43 1.64 4.96 -6.01
C LEU A 43 2.52 4.25 -7.04
N HIS A 44 2.75 4.85 -8.19
CA HIS A 44 3.59 4.31 -9.26
C HIS A 44 4.86 5.16 -9.51
N ASP A 45 5.41 5.79 -8.47
CA ASP A 45 6.68 6.53 -8.50
C ASP A 45 6.76 7.56 -9.64
N GLY A 46 5.64 8.22 -9.95
CA GLY A 46 5.55 9.22 -11.00
C GLY A 46 5.44 8.64 -12.43
N ALA A 47 5.20 7.34 -12.60
CA ALA A 47 5.03 6.72 -13.91
C ALA A 47 3.59 6.89 -14.45
N PRO A 48 3.33 7.77 -15.43
CA PRO A 48 1.96 8.13 -15.82
C PRO A 48 1.20 6.98 -16.49
N LEU A 49 1.86 6.13 -17.27
CA LEU A 49 1.22 4.96 -17.91
C LEU A 49 0.76 3.92 -16.89
N ALA A 50 1.55 3.67 -15.85
CA ALA A 50 1.16 2.75 -14.78
C ALA A 50 0.02 3.34 -13.93
N ALA A 51 0.05 4.65 -13.68
CA ALA A 51 -1.02 5.36 -13.00
C ALA A 51 -2.35 5.30 -13.80
N GLU A 52 -2.32 5.47 -15.12
CA GLU A 52 -3.47 5.32 -16.00
C GLU A 52 -4.08 3.90 -15.89
N GLN A 53 -3.23 2.88 -15.83
CA GLN A 53 -3.69 1.49 -15.67
C GLN A 53 -4.37 1.26 -14.31
N LEU A 54 -3.87 1.88 -13.23
CA LEU A 54 -4.52 1.81 -11.91
C LEU A 54 -5.87 2.52 -11.92
N LEU A 55 -6.00 3.63 -12.64
CA LEU A 55 -7.24 4.42 -12.74
C LEU A 55 -8.33 3.75 -13.58
N GLN A 56 -8.07 2.61 -14.21
CA GLN A 56 -9.14 1.84 -14.86
C GLN A 56 -10.22 1.48 -13.82
N PRO A 57 -11.51 1.59 -14.17
CA PRO A 57 -12.61 1.51 -13.20
C PRO A 57 -12.55 0.26 -12.31
N GLU A 58 -12.25 -0.90 -12.88
CA GLU A 58 -12.18 -2.15 -12.14
C GLU A 58 -11.05 -2.16 -11.09
N ARG A 59 -9.85 -1.72 -11.48
CA ARG A 59 -8.68 -1.67 -10.58
C ARG A 59 -8.86 -0.64 -9.48
N TRP A 60 -9.35 0.55 -9.84
CA TRP A 60 -9.62 1.61 -8.86
C TRP A 60 -10.69 1.18 -7.86
N GLN A 61 -11.73 0.49 -8.31
CA GLN A 61 -12.76 -0.11 -7.45
C GLN A 61 -12.18 -1.20 -6.53
N GLN A 62 -11.31 -2.08 -7.04
CA GLN A 62 -10.64 -3.11 -6.22
C GLN A 62 -9.77 -2.49 -5.12
N ARG A 63 -9.02 -1.42 -5.44
CA ARG A 63 -8.27 -0.68 -4.43
C ARG A 63 -9.22 -0.04 -3.41
N GLY A 64 -10.31 0.58 -3.86
CA GLY A 64 -11.35 1.14 -2.99
C GLY A 64 -11.95 0.09 -2.05
N ALA A 65 -12.22 -1.11 -2.56
CA ALA A 65 -12.74 -2.23 -1.76
C ALA A 65 -11.75 -2.66 -0.66
N LEU A 66 -10.45 -2.72 -0.97
CA LEU A 66 -9.41 -3.00 0.04
C LEU A 66 -9.37 -1.90 1.12
N CYS A 67 -9.40 -0.63 0.73
CA CYS A 67 -9.41 0.48 1.68
C CYS A 67 -10.66 0.46 2.58
N ALA A 68 -11.83 0.19 2.02
CA ALA A 68 -13.08 0.07 2.76
C ALA A 68 -13.07 -1.11 3.74
N ALA A 69 -12.60 -2.28 3.30
CA ALA A 69 -12.47 -3.46 4.14
C ALA A 69 -11.51 -3.21 5.31
N LEU A 70 -10.36 -2.60 5.04
CA LEU A 70 -9.37 -2.26 6.07
C LEU A 70 -9.94 -1.24 7.07
N SER A 71 -10.65 -0.21 6.61
CA SER A 71 -11.29 0.78 7.47
C SER A 71 -12.36 0.17 8.39
N ALA A 72 -13.07 -0.86 7.91
CA ALA A 72 -14.06 -1.59 8.70
C ALA A 72 -13.42 -2.58 9.70
N ALA A 73 -12.33 -3.23 9.32
CA ALA A 73 -11.64 -4.23 10.13
C ALA A 73 -10.89 -3.62 11.35
N LEU A 74 -10.28 -2.45 11.16
CA LEU A 74 -9.44 -1.80 12.19
C LEU A 74 -10.16 -1.55 13.53
N PRO A 75 -11.38 -0.96 13.57
CA PRO A 75 -12.08 -0.72 14.83
C PRO A 75 -12.51 -2.01 15.53
N GLN A 76 -12.78 -3.06 14.76
CA GLN A 76 -13.22 -4.37 15.25
C GLN A 76 -12.05 -5.28 15.61
N ARG A 77 -10.82 -4.90 15.22
CA ARG A 77 -9.60 -5.70 15.33
C ARG A 77 -9.70 -7.07 14.66
N ASP A 78 -10.55 -7.18 13.66
CA ASP A 78 -10.78 -8.39 12.86
C ASP A 78 -10.03 -8.26 11.53
N MET A 79 -8.70 -8.45 11.58
CA MET A 79 -7.87 -8.37 10.37
C MET A 79 -8.10 -9.56 9.44
N LEU A 80 -8.55 -10.70 9.99
CA LEU A 80 -8.83 -11.90 9.20
C LEU A 80 -9.95 -11.68 8.18
N SER A 81 -10.88 -10.75 8.44
CA SER A 81 -11.91 -10.33 7.49
C SER A 81 -11.36 -9.74 6.17
N LEU A 82 -10.07 -9.37 6.13
CA LEU A 82 -9.39 -8.91 4.91
C LEU A 82 -8.99 -10.06 3.97
N LEU A 83 -8.99 -11.31 4.45
CA LEU A 83 -8.52 -12.45 3.65
C LEU A 83 -9.23 -12.58 2.29
N PRO A 84 -10.57 -12.47 2.18
CA PRO A 84 -11.25 -12.57 0.88
C PRO A 84 -10.82 -11.47 -0.11
N VAL A 85 -10.53 -10.27 0.39
CA VAL A 85 -10.09 -9.15 -0.44
C VAL A 85 -8.63 -9.28 -0.86
N LEU A 86 -7.77 -9.87 -0.03
CA LEU A 86 -6.35 -10.04 -0.31
C LEU A 86 -6.04 -11.31 -1.11
N ASN A 87 -6.79 -12.41 -0.88
CA ASN A 87 -6.52 -13.71 -1.49
C ASN A 87 -7.02 -13.78 -2.94
N HIS A 88 -6.38 -13.05 -3.83
CA HIS A 88 -6.74 -12.92 -5.24
C HIS A 88 -5.50 -13.11 -6.14
N GLU A 89 -5.70 -13.28 -7.45
CA GLU A 89 -4.58 -13.46 -8.40
C GLU A 89 -3.63 -12.27 -8.44
N ASP A 90 -4.15 -11.05 -8.26
CA ASP A 90 -3.42 -9.79 -8.20
C ASP A 90 -2.91 -9.43 -6.79
N VAL A 91 -2.76 -10.41 -5.91
CA VAL A 91 -2.35 -10.24 -4.50
C VAL A 91 -1.11 -9.35 -4.32
N ALA A 92 -0.12 -9.46 -5.21
CA ALA A 92 1.10 -8.67 -5.13
C ALA A 92 0.84 -7.16 -5.30
N GLU A 93 -0.14 -6.79 -6.13
CA GLU A 93 -0.58 -5.42 -6.32
C GLU A 93 -1.40 -4.94 -5.10
N ARG A 94 -2.31 -5.76 -4.58
CA ARG A 94 -3.10 -5.45 -3.37
C ARG A 94 -2.21 -5.25 -2.15
N LEU A 95 -1.17 -6.07 -2.00
CA LEU A 95 -0.18 -5.89 -0.94
C LEU A 95 0.69 -4.63 -1.15
N HIS A 96 0.94 -4.22 -2.39
CA HIS A 96 1.59 -2.94 -2.67
C HIS A 96 0.74 -1.77 -2.16
N TRP A 97 -0.57 -1.76 -2.42
CA TRP A 97 -1.48 -0.72 -1.91
C TRP A 97 -1.55 -0.72 -0.38
N LEU A 98 -1.65 -1.92 0.23
CA LEU A 98 -1.65 -2.07 1.68
C LEU A 98 -0.36 -1.54 2.31
N CYS A 99 0.81 -1.92 1.79
CA CYS A 99 2.10 -1.43 2.26
C CYS A 99 2.22 0.10 2.11
N ALA A 100 1.72 0.68 1.03
CA ALA A 100 1.71 2.12 0.81
C ALA A 100 0.89 2.86 1.88
N LEU A 101 -0.30 2.34 2.25
CA LEU A 101 -1.12 2.89 3.34
C LEU A 101 -0.40 2.83 4.69
N LEU A 102 0.23 1.70 4.99
CA LEU A 102 0.98 1.52 6.24
C LEU A 102 2.22 2.44 6.30
N VAL A 103 2.94 2.60 5.20
CA VAL A 103 4.07 3.54 5.12
C VAL A 103 3.60 4.99 5.26
N ASP A 104 2.45 5.35 4.69
CA ASP A 104 1.87 6.68 4.87
C ASP A 104 1.45 6.93 6.34
N ALA A 105 0.96 5.90 7.04
CA ALA A 105 0.70 5.97 8.48
C ALA A 105 1.98 6.22 9.29
N MET A 106 3.11 5.61 8.91
CA MET A 106 4.41 5.92 9.52
C MET A 106 4.84 7.37 9.26
N LYS A 107 4.70 7.85 8.03
CA LYS A 107 4.97 9.26 7.69
C LYS A 107 4.11 10.21 8.52
N TRP A 108 2.83 9.86 8.71
CA TRP A 108 1.91 10.64 9.54
C TRP A 108 2.41 10.75 11.00
N GLN A 109 2.80 9.65 11.62
CA GLN A 109 3.34 9.65 12.99
C GLN A 109 4.61 10.49 13.14
N GLN A 110 5.38 10.62 12.07
CA GLN A 110 6.62 11.40 12.04
C GLN A 110 6.43 12.86 11.61
N GLY A 111 5.18 13.33 11.46
CA GLY A 111 4.88 14.70 11.02
C GLY A 111 5.15 14.96 9.53
N ALA A 112 5.34 13.91 8.73
CA ALA A 112 5.65 13.97 7.30
C ALA A 112 4.43 13.64 6.40
N ALA A 113 3.22 13.96 6.87
CA ALA A 113 1.96 13.66 6.18
C ALA A 113 1.87 14.29 4.76
N SER A 114 2.57 15.39 4.51
CA SER A 114 2.63 16.03 3.17
C SER A 114 3.27 15.13 2.10
N PHE A 115 4.07 14.14 2.51
CA PHE A 115 4.71 13.16 1.62
C PHE A 115 3.90 11.87 1.47
N ALA A 116 2.65 11.83 1.96
CA ALA A 116 1.79 10.67 1.80
C ALA A 116 1.45 10.43 0.32
N LEU A 117 1.40 9.15 -0.06
CA LEU A 117 1.04 8.72 -1.41
C LEU A 117 -0.49 8.68 -1.57
N ASN A 118 -1.20 8.19 -0.55
CA ASN A 118 -2.65 7.96 -0.54
C ASN A 118 -3.40 9.22 -0.11
N GLN A 119 -3.43 10.24 -0.99
CA GLN A 119 -4.09 11.52 -0.71
C GLN A 119 -5.63 11.39 -0.60
N ASP A 120 -6.20 10.38 -1.23
CA ASP A 120 -7.63 10.04 -1.21
C ASP A 120 -8.06 9.30 0.06
N GLN A 121 -7.11 8.73 0.85
CA GLN A 121 -7.38 7.88 2.01
C GLN A 121 -6.83 8.44 3.33
N GLN A 122 -6.80 9.75 3.49
CA GLN A 122 -6.19 10.41 4.66
C GLN A 122 -6.82 9.96 5.98
N THR A 123 -8.14 9.74 6.02
CA THR A 123 -8.85 9.25 7.21
C THR A 123 -8.37 7.86 7.61
N LEU A 124 -8.24 6.94 6.64
CA LEU A 124 -7.74 5.59 6.87
C LEU A 124 -6.28 5.60 7.33
N VAL A 125 -5.44 6.42 6.71
CA VAL A 125 -4.04 6.62 7.10
C VAL A 125 -3.94 7.10 8.54
N HIS A 126 -4.79 8.07 8.95
CA HIS A 126 -4.85 8.54 10.32
C HIS A 126 -5.32 7.46 11.31
N GLN A 127 -6.32 6.65 10.95
CA GLN A 127 -6.78 5.51 11.76
C GLN A 127 -5.64 4.51 12.00
N LEU A 128 -4.88 4.15 10.96
CA LEU A 128 -3.71 3.27 11.05
C LEU A 128 -2.62 3.87 11.95
N ALA A 129 -2.34 5.17 11.78
CA ALA A 129 -1.33 5.87 12.56
C ALA A 129 -1.69 5.98 14.05
N SER A 130 -2.99 6.08 14.37
CA SER A 130 -3.48 6.21 15.75
C SER A 130 -3.69 4.84 16.43
N GLY A 131 -3.92 3.78 15.64
CA GLY A 131 -4.22 2.43 16.15
C GLY A 131 -3.00 1.62 16.58
N LEU A 132 -1.79 2.00 16.18
CA LEU A 132 -0.56 1.27 16.44
C LEU A 132 0.53 2.18 16.99
N SER A 133 1.37 1.65 17.89
CA SER A 133 2.61 2.32 18.26
C SER A 133 3.57 2.40 17.05
N SER A 134 4.51 3.34 17.06
CA SER A 134 5.49 3.48 15.98
C SER A 134 6.30 2.20 15.75
N THR A 135 6.67 1.51 16.82
CA THR A 135 7.38 0.23 16.77
C THR A 135 6.51 -0.87 16.16
N SER A 136 5.26 -0.99 16.60
CA SER A 136 4.32 -1.99 16.08
C SER A 136 4.02 -1.74 14.60
N LEU A 137 3.80 -0.49 14.21
CA LEU A 137 3.57 -0.11 12.83
C LEU A 137 4.76 -0.46 11.92
N GLN A 138 5.99 -0.19 12.39
CA GLN A 138 7.20 -0.58 11.67
C GLN A 138 7.30 -2.11 11.48
N GLN A 139 6.95 -2.89 12.51
CA GLN A 139 6.94 -4.35 12.43
C GLN A 139 5.89 -4.85 11.41
N VAL A 140 4.68 -4.30 11.45
CA VAL A 140 3.61 -4.64 10.50
C VAL A 140 4.05 -4.32 9.06
N VAL A 141 4.62 -3.14 8.81
CA VAL A 141 5.15 -2.77 7.49
C VAL A 141 6.18 -3.79 7.01
N GLN A 142 7.16 -4.13 7.88
CA GLN A 142 8.22 -5.07 7.50
C GLN A 142 7.67 -6.47 7.19
N GLN A 143 6.70 -6.95 7.98
CA GLN A 143 6.05 -8.23 7.76
C GLN A 143 5.31 -8.27 6.41
N TRP A 144 4.53 -7.24 6.08
CA TRP A 144 3.81 -7.19 4.80
C TRP A 144 4.73 -7.03 3.59
N LEU A 145 5.84 -6.30 3.71
CA LEU A 145 6.86 -6.22 2.67
C LEU A 145 7.52 -7.58 2.43
N ASN A 146 7.85 -8.32 3.52
CA ASN A 146 8.41 -9.66 3.43
C ASN A 146 7.40 -10.65 2.83
N CYS A 147 6.13 -10.60 3.24
CA CYS A 147 5.04 -11.40 2.69
C CYS A 147 4.93 -11.19 1.17
N ARG A 148 4.89 -9.94 0.72
CA ARG A 148 4.86 -9.60 -0.71
C ARG A 148 6.09 -10.13 -1.43
N HIS A 149 7.26 -9.99 -0.85
CA HIS A 149 8.50 -10.50 -1.45
C HIS A 149 8.46 -12.03 -1.60
N GLN A 150 8.00 -12.76 -0.58
CA GLN A 150 7.86 -14.22 -0.65
C GLN A 150 6.90 -14.66 -1.75
N LEU A 151 5.75 -14.01 -1.88
CA LEU A 151 4.77 -14.30 -2.93
C LEU A 151 5.31 -14.07 -4.35
N LEU A 152 6.24 -13.12 -4.52
CA LEU A 152 6.85 -12.81 -5.80
C LEU A 152 8.08 -13.68 -6.15
N SER A 153 8.80 -14.17 -5.13
CA SER A 153 10.11 -14.81 -5.32
C SER A 153 10.09 -16.32 -5.13
N VAL A 154 9.14 -16.87 -4.36
CA VAL A 154 9.11 -18.30 -4.01
C VAL A 154 7.99 -18.98 -4.77
N VAL A 155 8.37 -19.99 -5.57
CA VAL A 155 7.40 -20.81 -6.32
C VAL A 155 6.73 -21.81 -5.38
N GLY A 156 5.39 -21.94 -5.48
CA GLY A 156 4.64 -22.95 -4.73
C GLY A 156 4.25 -22.55 -3.30
N VAL A 157 4.39 -21.29 -2.93
CA VAL A 157 3.88 -20.77 -1.64
C VAL A 157 2.37 -20.92 -1.59
N ASN A 158 1.86 -21.47 -0.49
CA ASN A 158 0.43 -21.43 -0.21
C ASN A 158 0.04 -20.00 0.19
N ARG A 159 -0.53 -19.28 -0.78
CA ARG A 159 -0.91 -17.87 -0.64
C ARG A 159 -1.87 -17.64 0.52
N GLU A 160 -2.91 -18.45 0.62
CA GLU A 160 -3.94 -18.31 1.64
C GLU A 160 -3.37 -18.49 3.05
N LEU A 161 -2.55 -19.51 3.24
CA LEU A 161 -1.90 -19.77 4.51
C LEU A 161 -0.97 -18.64 4.93
N LEU A 162 -0.15 -18.14 3.99
CA LEU A 162 0.77 -17.03 4.24
C LEU A 162 0.02 -15.74 4.61
N LEU A 163 -1.06 -15.41 3.89
CA LEU A 163 -1.88 -14.24 4.19
C LEU A 163 -2.58 -14.38 5.55
N THR A 164 -3.13 -15.55 5.85
CA THR A 164 -3.79 -15.84 7.13
C THR A 164 -2.82 -15.65 8.30
N GLU A 165 -1.61 -16.17 8.19
CA GLU A 165 -0.56 -16.01 9.21
C GLU A 165 -0.25 -14.53 9.47
N GLN A 166 -0.09 -13.75 8.40
CA GLN A 166 0.20 -12.31 8.53
C GLN A 166 -0.97 -11.54 9.15
N LEU A 167 -2.20 -11.85 8.77
CA LEU A 167 -3.40 -11.21 9.31
C LEU A 167 -3.57 -11.50 10.80
N LEU A 168 -3.41 -12.75 11.22
CA LEU A 168 -3.47 -13.15 12.64
C LEU A 168 -2.35 -12.50 13.46
N SER A 169 -1.13 -12.43 12.92
CA SER A 169 -0.03 -11.73 13.56
C SER A 169 -0.33 -10.23 13.76
N TRP A 170 -1.00 -9.60 12.79
CA TRP A 170 -1.40 -8.20 12.91
C TRP A 170 -2.49 -7.99 13.97
N GLU A 171 -3.50 -8.87 14.04
CA GLU A 171 -4.51 -8.86 15.12
C GLU A 171 -3.86 -8.91 16.51
N GLN A 172 -2.93 -9.84 16.70
CA GLN A 172 -2.20 -9.98 17.97
C GLN A 172 -1.46 -8.68 18.36
N MET A 173 -0.88 -7.97 17.39
CA MET A 173 -0.24 -6.68 17.68
C MET A 173 -1.24 -5.57 18.04
N LEU A 174 -2.41 -5.56 17.42
CA LEU A 174 -3.48 -4.62 17.75
C LEU A 174 -4.03 -4.88 19.16
N ASP A 175 -4.15 -6.14 19.56
CA ASP A 175 -4.62 -6.52 20.89
C ASP A 175 -3.61 -6.18 21.98
N ALA A 176 -2.32 -6.39 21.72
CA ALA A 176 -1.25 -6.06 22.65
C ALA A 176 -1.18 -4.54 22.96
N THR A 177 -1.53 -3.68 21.99
CA THR A 177 -1.57 -2.23 22.20
C THR A 177 -2.78 -1.76 23.02
N GLY A 178 -3.85 -2.56 23.08
CA GLY A 178 -5.07 -2.27 23.87
C GLY A 178 -4.94 -2.52 25.38
N TYR A 179 -3.93 -3.24 25.85
CA TYR A 179 -3.73 -3.54 27.28
C TYR A 179 -3.01 -2.44 28.09
N SER A 180 -2.67 -1.33 27.45
CA SER A 180 -2.02 -0.18 28.14
C SER A 180 -3.04 0.82 28.69
N HIS A 181 -4.09 0.35 29.41
CA HIS A 181 -4.78 1.23 30.35
C HIS A 181 -4.07 1.15 31.70
N PRO A 182 -3.44 2.22 32.19
CA PRO A 182 -3.01 2.28 33.56
C PRO A 182 -4.29 2.27 34.43
N HIS A 183 -4.45 1.24 35.26
CA HIS A 183 -5.33 1.33 36.41
C HIS A 183 -4.87 2.53 37.24
N SER A 184 -5.57 3.64 37.13
CA SER A 184 -5.48 4.75 38.07
C SER A 184 -6.06 4.28 39.40
N LEU A 185 -5.19 4.16 40.39
CA LEU A 185 -5.54 4.14 41.79
C LEU A 185 -5.99 5.55 42.21
#